data_9eb20172fc36b79a4c27966d4361de44
#
_entry.id   9eb20172fc36b79a4c27966d4361de44
#
_cell.length_a   1.000
_cell.length_b   1.000
_cell.length_c   1.000
_cell.angle_alpha   90.00
_cell.angle_beta   90.00
_cell.angle_gamma   90.00
#
_symmetry.space_group_name_H-M   'P 1'
#
loop_
_entity.id
_entity.type
_entity.pdbx_description
1 polymer ?
#
loop_
_entity_poly.entity_id
_entity_poly.type
_entity_poly.pdbx_seq_one_letter_code
_entity_poly.pdbx_strand_id
1 'polypeptide(L)'
;MRRASAAKREVTPDPKYGSRLVAKFVNIMMIRGKKSTAERIMYDALQAMEDRSKQDPLKMFKTAIDNVKPTVEVKSRRVGGSTYQVPVEVRPDRRTSLAMRWVIGAARRRAERSMAEKLASELLDAGNNRGTAVKKREDTHKMAEANKAFAHYRW
;
A
#
# COMPACT_ATOMS: atom_id res chain seq x y z
N MET A 1 21.31 22.55 3.10
CA MET A 1 20.36 21.78 3.92
C MET A 1 18.97 22.41 3.90
N ARG A 2 17.92 21.64 3.66
CA ARG A 2 16.55 22.17 3.59
C ARG A 2 16.02 22.46 5.00
N ARG A 3 15.63 23.68 5.30
CA ARG A 3 15.09 24.05 6.61
C ARG A 3 13.62 23.60 6.78
N ALA A 4 12.88 23.50 5.69
CA ALA A 4 11.47 23.09 5.71
C ALA A 4 11.20 22.02 4.64
N SER A 5 10.25 21.13 4.90
CA SER A 5 9.76 20.19 3.90
C SER A 5 8.97 20.91 2.80
N ALA A 6 8.95 20.35 1.60
CA ALA A 6 8.11 20.88 0.54
C ALA A 6 6.62 20.81 0.92
N ALA A 7 5.82 21.77 0.48
CA ALA A 7 4.39 21.74 0.65
C ALA A 7 3.80 20.47 0.02
N LYS A 8 2.88 19.83 0.73
CA LYS A 8 2.18 18.66 0.20
C LYS A 8 1.23 19.10 -0.92
N ARG A 9 1.36 18.50 -2.08
CA ARG A 9 0.44 18.74 -3.21
C ARG A 9 -0.84 17.94 -2.99
N GLU A 10 -1.99 18.56 -3.26
CA GLU A 10 -3.25 17.84 -3.27
C GLU A 10 -3.34 16.94 -4.50
N VAL A 11 -3.91 15.76 -4.29
CA VAL A 11 -4.16 14.80 -5.37
C VAL A 11 -5.56 15.07 -5.92
N THR A 12 -5.64 15.38 -7.21
CA THR A 12 -6.92 15.56 -7.90
C THR A 12 -7.68 14.22 -7.93
N PRO A 13 -8.99 14.21 -7.62
CA PRO A 13 -9.77 12.98 -7.69
C PRO A 13 -9.74 12.36 -9.08
N ASP A 14 -9.85 11.02 -9.14
CA ASP A 14 -9.90 10.29 -10.39
C ASP A 14 -11.13 10.68 -11.22
N PRO A 15 -11.00 10.94 -12.55
CA PRO A 15 -12.13 11.36 -13.38
C PRO A 15 -13.26 10.33 -13.48
N LYS A 16 -12.93 9.04 -13.49
CA LYS A 16 -13.92 7.96 -13.67
C LYS A 16 -14.67 7.63 -12.38
N TYR A 17 -13.96 7.55 -11.26
CA TYR A 17 -14.52 7.14 -9.97
C TYR A 17 -14.67 8.28 -8.97
N GLY A 18 -14.12 9.45 -9.27
CA GLY A 18 -14.15 10.61 -8.35
C GLY A 18 -13.42 10.37 -7.03
N SER A 19 -12.52 9.40 -6.99
CA SER A 19 -11.82 8.95 -5.77
C SER A 19 -10.38 9.44 -5.74
N ARG A 20 -10.01 10.14 -4.66
CA ARG A 20 -8.63 10.53 -4.41
C ARG A 20 -7.74 9.32 -4.11
N LEU A 21 -8.31 8.28 -3.50
CA LEU A 21 -7.59 7.04 -3.19
C LEU A 21 -7.16 6.32 -4.48
N VAL A 22 -8.05 6.22 -5.47
CA VAL A 22 -7.75 5.65 -6.79
C VAL A 22 -6.68 6.48 -7.50
N ALA A 23 -6.81 7.80 -7.51
CA ALA A 23 -5.84 8.70 -8.13
C ALA A 23 -4.45 8.56 -7.49
N LYS A 24 -4.39 8.47 -6.17
CA LYS A 24 -3.14 8.25 -5.44
C LYS A 24 -2.52 6.89 -5.78
N PHE A 25 -3.32 5.86 -5.90
CA PHE A 25 -2.85 4.52 -6.28
C PHE A 25 -2.26 4.51 -7.70
N VAL A 26 -2.93 5.14 -8.64
CA VAL A 26 -2.44 5.31 -10.02
C VAL A 26 -1.09 6.02 -10.03
N ASN A 27 -0.95 7.10 -9.27
CA ASN A 27 0.31 7.84 -9.19
C ASN A 27 1.46 7.00 -8.63
N ILE A 28 1.19 6.16 -7.64
CA ILE A 28 2.21 5.27 -7.04
C ILE A 28 2.56 4.13 -8.00
N MET A 29 1.59 3.61 -8.73
CA MET A 29 1.79 2.52 -9.71
C MET A 29 2.52 3.00 -10.98
N MET A 30 2.40 4.27 -11.32
CA MET A 30 2.98 4.87 -12.53
C MET A 30 4.51 4.66 -12.57
N ILE A 31 5.01 4.28 -13.75
CA ILE A 31 6.44 4.15 -14.03
C ILE A 31 6.82 5.10 -15.16
N ARG A 32 7.91 5.84 -14.99
CA ARG A 32 8.47 6.73 -16.00
C ARG A 32 7.48 7.77 -16.55
N GLY A 33 6.55 8.22 -15.69
CA GLY A 33 5.56 9.23 -16.08
C GLY A 33 4.45 8.74 -16.99
N LYS A 34 4.33 7.45 -17.25
CA LYS A 34 3.28 6.87 -18.10
C LYS A 34 1.95 6.76 -17.39
N LYS A 35 1.34 7.90 -17.09
CA LYS A 35 0.11 7.97 -16.30
C LYS A 35 -1.10 7.33 -16.99
N SER A 36 -1.27 7.53 -18.30
CA SER A 36 -2.37 6.94 -19.05
C SER A 36 -2.35 5.41 -19.03
N THR A 37 -1.17 4.81 -19.09
CA THR A 37 -0.98 3.35 -18.96
C THR A 37 -1.39 2.87 -17.58
N ALA A 38 -0.96 3.57 -16.52
CA ALA A 38 -1.31 3.23 -15.15
C ALA A 38 -2.82 3.36 -14.89
N GLU A 39 -3.46 4.40 -15.40
CA GLU A 39 -4.92 4.59 -15.33
C GLU A 39 -5.67 3.44 -15.99
N ARG A 40 -5.25 3.05 -17.19
CA ARG A 40 -5.85 1.92 -17.91
C ARG A 40 -5.75 0.62 -17.10
N ILE A 41 -4.58 0.33 -16.58
CA ILE A 41 -4.36 -0.86 -15.73
C ILE A 41 -5.30 -0.84 -14.51
N MET A 42 -5.41 0.31 -13.85
CA MET A 42 -6.27 0.45 -12.67
C MET A 42 -7.75 0.27 -13.03
N TYR A 43 -8.22 0.86 -14.12
CA TYR A 43 -9.61 0.75 -14.55
C TYR A 43 -9.95 -0.68 -14.97
N ASP A 44 -9.07 -1.34 -15.70
CA ASP A 44 -9.24 -2.74 -16.09
C ASP A 44 -9.24 -3.67 -14.87
N ALA A 45 -8.39 -3.40 -13.89
CA ALA A 45 -8.35 -4.16 -12.65
C ALA A 45 -9.64 -4.01 -11.85
N LEU A 46 -10.15 -2.80 -11.70
CA LEU A 46 -11.41 -2.54 -11.01
C LEU A 46 -12.60 -3.20 -11.72
N GLN A 47 -12.63 -3.16 -13.05
CA GLN A 47 -13.65 -3.83 -13.84
C GLN A 47 -13.59 -5.36 -13.67
N ALA A 48 -12.38 -5.92 -13.68
CA ALA A 48 -12.20 -7.37 -13.45
C ALA A 48 -12.64 -7.79 -12.05
N MET A 49 -12.40 -6.96 -11.03
CA MET A 49 -12.88 -7.20 -9.67
C MET A 49 -14.42 -7.22 -9.63
N GLU A 50 -15.07 -6.25 -10.25
CA GLU A 50 -16.53 -6.19 -10.34
C GLU A 50 -17.12 -7.42 -11.04
N ASP A 51 -16.53 -7.82 -12.16
CA ASP A 51 -16.98 -8.99 -12.94
C ASP A 51 -16.88 -10.30 -12.14
N ARG A 52 -15.83 -10.44 -11.35
CA ARG A 52 -15.59 -11.65 -10.55
C ARG A 52 -16.41 -11.71 -9.26
N SER A 53 -16.57 -10.59 -8.59
CA SER A 53 -17.19 -10.54 -7.26
C SER A 53 -18.65 -10.11 -7.27
N LYS A 54 -19.10 -9.45 -8.34
CA LYS A 54 -20.43 -8.84 -8.45
C LYS A 54 -20.72 -7.79 -7.37
N GLN A 55 -19.67 -7.17 -6.83
CA GLN A 55 -19.75 -6.12 -5.81
C GLN A 55 -19.16 -4.80 -6.33
N ASP A 56 -19.44 -3.71 -5.62
CA ASP A 56 -18.87 -2.40 -5.95
C ASP A 56 -17.34 -2.44 -5.90
N PRO A 57 -16.65 -2.21 -7.03
CA PRO A 57 -15.19 -2.32 -7.08
C PRO A 57 -14.48 -1.28 -6.21
N LEU A 58 -15.06 -0.09 -6.07
CA LEU A 58 -14.46 0.97 -5.26
C LEU A 58 -14.46 0.61 -3.77
N LYS A 59 -15.56 0.04 -3.27
CA LYS A 59 -15.65 -0.45 -1.89
C LYS A 59 -14.67 -1.58 -1.64
N MET A 60 -14.57 -2.52 -2.56
CA MET A 60 -13.62 -3.63 -2.46
C MET A 60 -12.17 -3.15 -2.46
N PHE A 61 -11.85 -2.21 -3.32
CA PHE A 61 -10.53 -1.58 -3.35
C PHE A 61 -10.19 -0.92 -2.01
N LYS A 62 -11.11 -0.13 -1.48
CA LYS A 62 -10.95 0.54 -0.19
C LYS A 62 -10.75 -0.47 0.94
N THR A 63 -11.57 -1.52 0.98
CA THR A 63 -11.43 -2.60 1.98
C THR A 63 -10.08 -3.31 1.85
N ALA A 64 -9.64 -3.61 0.63
CA ALA A 64 -8.35 -4.24 0.39
C ALA A 64 -7.18 -3.39 0.91
N ILE A 65 -7.19 -2.10 0.62
CA ILE A 65 -6.16 -1.18 1.11
C ILE A 65 -6.19 -1.10 2.64
N ASP A 66 -7.38 -0.98 3.24
CA ASP A 66 -7.52 -0.93 4.69
C ASP A 66 -6.99 -2.19 5.37
N ASN A 67 -7.20 -3.36 4.76
CA ASN A 67 -6.70 -4.64 5.28
C ASN A 67 -5.17 -4.76 5.21
N VAL A 68 -4.52 -4.05 4.33
CA VAL A 68 -3.05 -4.08 4.16
C VAL A 68 -2.35 -2.99 4.96
N LYS A 69 -3.05 -1.97 5.42
CA LYS A 69 -2.46 -0.87 6.20
C LYS A 69 -1.78 -1.37 7.47
N PRO A 70 -0.47 -1.11 7.66
CA PRO A 70 0.19 -1.43 8.93
C PRO A 70 -0.08 -0.35 9.98
N THR A 71 -0.23 -0.75 11.23
CA THR A 71 -0.33 0.18 12.37
C THR A 71 1.02 0.51 12.97
N VAL A 72 1.96 -0.43 12.88
CA VAL A 72 3.34 -0.30 13.40
C VAL A 72 4.33 -0.77 12.36
N GLU A 73 5.51 -0.18 12.40
CA GLU A 73 6.67 -0.61 11.59
C GLU A 73 7.92 -0.62 12.46
N VAL A 74 8.99 -1.16 11.93
CA VAL A 74 10.28 -1.21 12.63
C VAL A 74 11.25 -0.28 11.91
N LYS A 75 11.90 0.60 12.67
CA LYS A 75 12.95 1.49 12.17
C LYS A 75 14.26 1.19 12.86
N SER A 76 15.35 1.20 12.09
CA SER A 76 16.69 1.05 12.64
C SER A 76 17.12 2.34 13.36
N ARG A 77 17.60 2.21 14.56
CA ARG A 77 18.20 3.29 15.34
C ARG A 77 19.54 2.85 15.91
N ARG A 78 20.53 3.71 15.78
CA ARG A 78 21.85 3.46 16.36
C ARG A 78 21.94 4.10 17.73
N VAL A 79 22.23 3.30 18.75
CA VAL A 79 22.38 3.74 20.13
C VAL A 79 23.66 3.11 20.69
N GLY A 80 24.60 3.95 21.18
CA GLY A 80 25.84 3.46 21.78
C GLY A 80 26.69 2.57 20.87
N GLY A 81 26.68 2.81 19.56
CA GLY A 81 27.45 2.01 18.58
C GLY A 81 26.74 0.75 18.08
N SER A 82 25.65 0.35 18.70
CA SER A 82 24.82 -0.80 18.27
C SER A 82 23.57 -0.33 17.53
N THR A 83 23.13 -1.11 16.55
CA THR A 83 21.92 -0.83 15.78
C THR A 83 20.77 -1.66 16.32
N TYR A 84 19.67 -1.01 16.68
CA TYR A 84 18.46 -1.63 17.18
C TYR A 84 17.32 -1.43 16.20
N GLN A 85 16.47 -2.45 16.07
CA GLN A 85 15.21 -2.36 15.34
C GLN A 85 14.13 -1.89 16.30
N VAL A 86 13.71 -0.64 16.16
CA VAL A 86 12.79 0.01 17.10
C VAL A 86 11.39 0.03 16.51
N PRO A 87 10.36 -0.54 17.16
CA PRO A 87 8.99 -0.45 16.71
C PRO A 87 8.46 0.97 16.89
N VAL A 88 7.82 1.51 15.86
CA VAL A 88 7.23 2.85 15.87
C VAL A 88 5.84 2.80 15.26
N GLU A 89 4.94 3.62 15.77
CA GLU A 89 3.61 3.78 15.20
C GLU A 89 3.70 4.47 13.83
N VAL A 90 2.90 3.98 12.88
CA VAL A 90 2.86 4.53 11.52
C VAL A 90 1.79 5.61 11.43
N ARG A 91 2.14 6.78 10.91
CA ARG A 91 1.18 7.87 10.66
C ARG A 91 0.15 7.45 9.59
N PRO A 92 -1.10 7.95 9.66
CA PRO A 92 -2.16 7.58 8.71
C PRO A 92 -1.77 7.72 7.23
N ASP A 93 -1.13 8.82 6.85
CA ASP A 93 -0.68 9.05 5.46
C ASP A 93 0.31 7.98 5.00
N ARG A 94 1.22 7.62 5.88
CA ARG A 94 2.23 6.60 5.59
C ARG A 94 1.62 5.20 5.55
N ARG A 95 0.63 4.90 6.39
CA ARG A 95 -0.10 3.62 6.36
C ARG A 95 -0.68 3.38 4.97
N THR A 96 -1.37 4.36 4.43
CA THR A 96 -1.97 4.29 3.09
C THR A 96 -0.90 4.11 2.01
N SER A 97 0.18 4.88 2.07
CA SER A 97 1.27 4.78 1.09
C SER A 97 1.99 3.43 1.13
N LEU A 98 2.23 2.89 2.33
CA LEU A 98 2.81 1.57 2.50
C LEU A 98 1.90 0.46 1.97
N ALA A 99 0.60 0.53 2.32
CA ALA A 99 -0.39 -0.44 1.84
C ALA A 99 -0.41 -0.48 0.30
N MET A 100 -0.48 0.67 -0.35
CA MET A 100 -0.47 0.76 -1.81
C MET A 100 0.80 0.18 -2.42
N ARG A 101 1.97 0.52 -1.89
CA ARG A 101 3.25 -0.02 -2.37
C ARG A 101 3.35 -1.53 -2.21
N TRP A 102 2.87 -2.06 -1.10
CA TRP A 102 2.89 -3.50 -0.85
C TRP A 102 1.94 -4.25 -1.78
N VAL A 103 0.76 -3.72 -2.02
CA VAL A 103 -0.20 -4.29 -2.98
C VAL A 103 0.40 -4.30 -4.39
N ILE A 104 0.97 -3.19 -4.83
CA ILE A 104 1.58 -3.09 -6.16
C ILE A 104 2.77 -4.05 -6.30
N GLY A 105 3.64 -4.10 -5.30
CA GLY A 105 4.79 -4.99 -5.28
C GLY A 105 4.39 -6.47 -5.27
N ALA A 106 3.35 -6.81 -4.51
CA ALA A 106 2.81 -8.17 -4.48
C ALA A 106 2.18 -8.55 -5.82
N ALA A 107 1.39 -7.66 -6.41
CA ALA A 107 0.76 -7.86 -7.71
C ALA A 107 1.80 -8.12 -8.81
N ARG A 108 2.87 -7.33 -8.86
CA ARG A 108 3.94 -7.49 -9.85
C ARG A 108 4.62 -8.86 -9.84
N ARG A 109 4.62 -9.54 -8.70
CA ARG A 109 5.24 -10.87 -8.53
C ARG A 109 4.29 -12.04 -8.80
N ARG A 110 3.02 -11.75 -9.09
CA ARG A 110 2.04 -12.80 -9.39
C ARG A 110 2.25 -13.40 -10.79
N ALA A 111 1.67 -14.55 -11.01
CA ALA A 111 1.84 -15.36 -12.22
C ALA A 111 0.83 -15.05 -13.35
N GLU A 112 -0.20 -14.23 -13.10
CA GLU A 112 -1.20 -13.87 -14.11
C GLU A 112 -0.55 -13.16 -15.32
N ARG A 113 -1.22 -13.16 -16.45
CA ARG A 113 -0.65 -12.68 -17.73
C ARG A 113 -0.43 -11.17 -17.79
N SER A 114 -1.41 -10.39 -17.34
CA SER A 114 -1.37 -8.92 -17.41
C SER A 114 -1.30 -8.30 -16.03
N MET A 115 -0.78 -7.07 -15.95
CA MET A 115 -0.75 -6.34 -14.68
C MET A 115 -2.15 -6.05 -14.14
N ALA A 116 -3.13 -5.81 -15.03
CA ALA A 116 -4.52 -5.61 -14.62
C ALA A 116 -5.09 -6.84 -13.92
N GLU A 117 -4.85 -8.04 -14.46
CA GLU A 117 -5.27 -9.31 -13.84
C GLU A 117 -4.54 -9.58 -12.53
N LYS A 118 -3.23 -9.33 -12.48
CA LYS A 118 -2.42 -9.45 -11.28
C LYS A 118 -2.94 -8.55 -10.17
N LEU A 119 -3.21 -7.30 -10.50
CA LEU A 119 -3.70 -6.32 -9.55
C LEU A 119 -5.10 -6.67 -9.05
N ALA A 120 -6.01 -7.06 -9.95
CA ALA A 120 -7.35 -7.49 -9.58
C ALA A 120 -7.32 -8.68 -8.61
N SER A 121 -6.50 -9.68 -8.91
CA SER A 121 -6.36 -10.87 -8.07
C SER A 121 -5.77 -10.54 -6.69
N GLU A 122 -4.75 -9.70 -6.63
CA GLU A 122 -4.16 -9.30 -5.36
C GLU A 122 -5.13 -8.47 -4.51
N LEU A 123 -5.86 -7.54 -5.12
CA LEU A 123 -6.86 -6.75 -4.41
C LEU A 123 -8.03 -7.59 -3.90
N LEU A 124 -8.49 -8.58 -4.67
CA LEU A 124 -9.52 -9.51 -4.21
C LEU A 124 -9.03 -10.34 -3.03
N ASP A 125 -7.81 -10.87 -3.09
CA ASP A 125 -7.21 -11.62 -2.00
C ASP A 125 -7.04 -10.75 -0.75
N ALA A 126 -6.55 -9.53 -0.91
CA ALA A 126 -6.38 -8.58 0.19
C ALA A 126 -7.73 -8.20 0.84
N GLY A 127 -8.78 -8.04 0.04
CA GLY A 127 -10.13 -7.81 0.54
C GLY A 127 -10.64 -8.94 1.44
N ASN A 128 -10.15 -10.14 1.23
CA ASN A 128 -10.46 -11.35 2.04
C ASN A 128 -9.37 -11.68 3.07
N ASN A 129 -8.51 -10.72 3.42
CA ASN A 129 -7.36 -10.92 4.32
C ASN A 129 -6.42 -12.05 3.90
N ARG A 130 -6.21 -12.21 2.61
CA ARG A 130 -5.31 -13.20 2.02
C ARG A 130 -4.31 -12.51 1.10
N GLY A 131 -3.33 -13.25 0.62
CA GLY A 131 -2.36 -12.79 -0.35
C GLY A 131 -1.08 -12.24 0.27
N THR A 132 -0.12 -11.96 -0.61
CA THR A 132 1.24 -11.58 -0.24
C THR A 132 1.31 -10.20 0.44
N ALA A 133 0.46 -9.26 0.03
CA ALA A 133 0.42 -7.93 0.64
C ALA A 133 -0.04 -7.98 2.10
N VAL A 134 -1.08 -8.75 2.40
CA VAL A 134 -1.56 -8.96 3.76
C VAL A 134 -0.51 -9.70 4.59
N LYS A 135 0.16 -10.68 4.01
CA LYS A 135 1.28 -11.38 4.66
C LYS A 135 2.41 -10.42 5.01
N LYS A 136 2.74 -9.48 4.13
CA LYS A 136 3.74 -8.45 4.39
C LYS A 136 3.38 -7.58 5.59
N ARG A 137 2.10 -7.21 5.73
CA ARG A 137 1.62 -6.49 6.91
C ARG A 137 1.78 -7.34 8.18
N GLU A 138 1.35 -8.61 8.14
CA GLU A 138 1.47 -9.53 9.27
C GLU A 138 2.92 -9.73 9.70
N ASP A 139 3.82 -9.93 8.75
CA ASP A 139 5.25 -10.09 9.01
C ASP A 139 5.84 -8.82 9.64
N THR A 140 5.43 -7.65 9.18
CA THR A 140 5.84 -6.36 9.75
C THR A 140 5.35 -6.20 11.19
N HIS A 141 4.09 -6.57 11.45
CA HIS A 141 3.52 -6.55 12.81
C HIS A 141 4.22 -7.55 13.75
N LYS A 142 4.53 -8.75 13.27
CA LYS A 142 5.29 -9.75 14.04
C LYS A 142 6.69 -9.26 14.36
N MET A 143 7.36 -8.63 13.41
CA MET A 143 8.68 -8.04 13.62
C MET A 143 8.65 -6.93 14.67
N ALA A 144 7.64 -6.06 14.62
CA ALA A 144 7.45 -5.02 15.61
C ALA A 144 7.18 -5.60 17.01
N GLU A 145 6.38 -6.65 17.11
CA GLU A 145 6.10 -7.34 18.38
C GLU A 145 7.36 -8.02 18.93
N ALA A 146 8.15 -8.67 18.08
CA ALA A 146 9.42 -9.28 18.49
C ALA A 146 10.43 -8.27 19.02
N ASN A 147 10.39 -7.04 18.54
CA ASN A 147 11.27 -5.94 18.97
C ASN A 147 10.63 -5.01 20.00
N LYS A 148 9.50 -5.40 20.59
CA LYS A 148 8.76 -4.59 21.56
C LYS A 148 9.61 -4.11 22.75
N ALA A 149 10.57 -4.92 23.19
CA ALA A 149 11.48 -4.57 24.27
C ALA A 149 12.31 -3.30 23.99
N PHE A 150 12.50 -2.95 22.72
CA PHE A 150 13.26 -1.75 22.29
C PHE A 150 12.38 -0.53 22.04
N ALA A 151 11.08 -0.59 22.33
CA ALA A 151 10.15 0.51 22.11
C ALA A 151 10.54 1.81 22.83
N HIS A 152 11.22 1.70 23.98
CA HIS A 152 11.73 2.84 24.74
C HIS A 152 12.87 3.60 24.04
N TYR A 153 13.50 3.03 23.01
CA TYR A 153 14.50 3.71 22.20
C TYR A 153 13.92 4.59 21.10
N ARG A 154 12.61 4.63 20.94
CA ARG A 154 11.96 5.50 19.94
C ARG A 154 12.23 6.98 20.23
N TRP A 155 12.28 7.81 19.19
CA TRP A 155 12.50 9.26 19.26
C TRP A 155 11.27 10.06 18.88
#